data_b560a42884a1ae878f063acc040d4200
#
_entry.id   b560a42884a1ae878f063acc040d4200
#
_cell.length_a   1.000
_cell.length_b   1.000
_cell.length_c   1.000
_cell.angle_alpha   90.00
_cell.angle_beta   90.00
_cell.angle_gamma   90.00
#
_symmetry.space_group_name_H-M   'P 1'
#
loop_
_entity.id
_entity.type
_entity.pdbx_description
1 polymer ?
#
loop_
_entity_poly.entity_id
_entity_poly.type
_entity_poly.pdbx_seq_one_letter_code
_entity_poly.pdbx_strand_id
1 'polypeptide(L)'
;LQPSINGEDWPVFQHDNYRSALTSENLRAEVLEPAWVWQSPQPPQPAWSGPAKWDAYAGLRGLRSMRNYDPVFHVVSASGRVFFGSTVDDSVRCLDALTGETLWIHHTDGPVRISPTFHNNRIYFGSDDGVVRCVDADRGTLIWSFRPKPLERLILNNGRLIPFWPIRTGVLVRGGTAYFAASLLPWKESYLCAVDADTGKATGG
;
A
#
# COMPACT_ATOMS: atom_id res chain seq x y z
N LEU A 1 8.59 -25.06 -4.50
CA LEU A 1 9.18 -24.75 -3.20
C LEU A 1 8.74 -23.35 -2.85
N GLN A 2 7.83 -23.17 -1.89
CA GLN A 2 7.61 -21.87 -1.29
C GLN A 2 8.92 -21.46 -0.65
N PRO A 3 9.44 -20.24 -0.93
CA PRO A 3 10.55 -19.73 -0.15
C PRO A 3 10.09 -19.73 1.30
N SER A 4 10.88 -20.31 2.16
CA SER A 4 10.63 -20.27 3.60
C SER A 4 10.58 -18.80 4.00
N ILE A 5 9.44 -18.33 4.41
CA ILE A 5 9.33 -17.08 5.13
C ILE A 5 10.16 -17.30 6.38
N ASN A 6 11.28 -16.61 6.50
CA ASN A 6 12.01 -16.60 7.77
C ASN A 6 11.01 -16.12 8.82
N GLY A 7 11.04 -16.68 10.02
CA GLY A 7 10.11 -16.27 11.08
C GLY A 7 10.16 -14.77 11.42
N GLU A 8 11.18 -14.07 10.94
CA GLU A 8 11.42 -12.63 11.06
C GLU A 8 10.73 -11.78 9.97
N ASP A 9 10.23 -12.39 8.87
CA ASP A 9 9.57 -11.67 7.80
C ASP A 9 8.11 -11.31 8.17
N TRP A 10 7.69 -10.10 7.80
CA TRP A 10 6.31 -9.60 7.92
C TRP A 10 5.79 -9.19 6.53
N PRO A 11 5.51 -10.16 5.64
CA PRO A 11 5.40 -9.93 4.20
C PRO A 11 4.10 -9.27 3.75
N VAL A 12 3.09 -9.22 4.62
CA VAL A 12 1.78 -8.63 4.34
C VAL A 12 1.24 -7.92 5.57
N PHE A 13 0.23 -7.09 5.38
CA PHE A 13 -0.50 -6.45 6.48
C PHE A 13 -0.97 -7.50 7.51
N GLN A 14 -0.65 -7.28 8.79
CA GLN A 14 -0.93 -8.21 9.87
C GLN A 14 -0.31 -9.61 9.69
N HIS A 15 0.92 -9.64 9.18
CA HIS A 15 1.82 -10.78 9.10
C HIS A 15 1.49 -11.80 7.99
N ASP A 16 0.29 -12.30 7.90
CA ASP A 16 -0.09 -13.37 6.97
C ASP A 16 -1.44 -13.13 6.28
N ASN A 17 -1.81 -14.02 5.37
CA ASN A 17 -3.07 -13.95 4.64
C ASN A 17 -4.31 -14.18 5.54
N TYR A 18 -4.14 -14.67 6.75
CA TYR A 18 -5.20 -14.84 7.75
C TYR A 18 -5.33 -13.63 8.67
N ARG A 19 -4.43 -12.65 8.53
CA ARG A 19 -4.38 -11.46 9.39
C ARG A 19 -4.20 -11.80 10.86
N SER A 20 -3.35 -12.80 11.14
CA SER A 20 -3.15 -13.30 12.50
C SER A 20 -2.47 -12.31 13.42
N ALA A 21 -1.65 -11.39 12.87
CA ALA A 21 -0.82 -10.43 13.61
C ALA A 21 0.06 -11.13 14.67
N LEU A 22 0.45 -12.35 14.43
CA LEU A 22 1.26 -13.16 15.35
C LEU A 22 2.65 -13.37 14.78
N THR A 23 3.65 -13.33 15.66
CA THR A 23 5.01 -13.76 15.37
C THR A 23 5.44 -14.82 16.39
N SER A 24 6.30 -15.73 15.97
CA SER A 24 6.97 -16.68 16.87
C SER A 24 8.23 -16.10 17.49
N GLU A 25 8.62 -14.87 17.13
CA GLU A 25 9.79 -14.21 17.66
C GLU A 25 9.64 -13.86 19.14
N ASN A 26 10.68 -14.09 19.90
CA ASN A 26 10.75 -13.68 21.30
C ASN A 26 11.41 -12.31 21.38
N LEU A 27 10.62 -11.25 21.34
CA LEU A 27 11.11 -9.88 21.45
C LEU A 27 11.44 -9.52 22.90
N ARG A 28 12.67 -9.07 23.13
CA ARG A 28 13.09 -8.48 24.41
C ARG A 28 12.74 -6.98 24.41
N ALA A 29 11.51 -6.65 24.78
CA ALA A 29 11.00 -5.28 24.71
C ALA A 29 11.82 -4.27 25.52
N GLU A 30 12.45 -4.70 26.62
CA GLU A 30 13.28 -3.88 27.50
C GLU A 30 14.62 -3.43 26.90
N VAL A 31 15.03 -4.00 25.78
CA VAL A 31 16.31 -3.68 25.10
C VAL A 31 16.12 -3.20 23.66
N LEU A 32 14.90 -2.82 23.29
CA LEU A 32 14.64 -2.29 21.95
C LEU A 32 15.10 -0.83 21.87
N GLU A 33 16.00 -0.57 20.94
CA GLU A 33 16.46 0.77 20.59
C GLU A 33 16.19 1.05 19.11
N PRO A 34 15.90 2.31 18.72
CA PRO A 34 15.77 2.68 17.32
C PRO A 34 17.09 2.43 16.58
N ALA A 35 17.10 1.56 15.57
CA ALA A 35 18.27 1.33 14.75
C ALA A 35 18.50 2.49 13.76
N TRP A 36 17.41 2.99 13.20
CA TRP A 36 17.39 4.14 12.28
C TRP A 36 16.01 4.77 12.23
N VAL A 37 15.92 5.96 11.66
CA VAL A 37 14.67 6.68 11.42
C VAL A 37 14.67 7.13 9.96
N TRP A 38 13.68 6.68 9.20
CA TRP A 38 13.43 7.24 7.88
C TRP A 38 12.46 8.41 7.99
N GLN A 39 12.82 9.52 7.39
CA GLN A 39 11.98 10.71 7.32
C GLN A 39 11.66 11.04 5.87
N SER A 40 10.37 11.29 5.58
CA SER A 40 9.97 11.73 4.24
C SER A 40 10.73 13.00 3.84
N PRO A 41 11.30 13.05 2.64
CA PRO A 41 11.96 14.27 2.14
C PRO A 41 10.97 15.40 1.87
N GLN A 42 9.68 15.08 1.82
CA GLN A 42 8.61 16.05 1.62
C GLN A 42 7.74 16.15 2.87
N PRO A 43 7.26 17.34 3.24
CA PRO A 43 6.34 17.48 4.34
C PRO A 43 5.01 16.76 4.04
N PRO A 44 4.29 16.30 5.07
CA PRO A 44 2.95 15.75 4.88
C PRO A 44 2.05 16.69 4.11
N GLN A 45 1.39 16.18 3.09
CA GLN A 45 0.44 16.95 2.32
C GLN A 45 -0.93 16.92 2.99
N PRO A 46 -1.68 18.04 2.98
CA PRO A 46 -3.06 18.01 3.45
C PRO A 46 -3.90 17.08 2.56
N ALA A 47 -4.81 16.36 3.19
CA ALA A 47 -5.70 15.43 2.47
C ALA A 47 -6.51 16.12 1.38
N TRP A 48 -6.76 17.42 1.52
CA TRP A 48 -7.36 18.30 0.49
C TRP A 48 -6.93 19.76 0.70
N SER A 49 -6.97 20.55 -0.36
CA SER A 49 -6.65 21.98 -0.32
C SER A 49 -7.80 22.81 0.28
N GLY A 50 -7.46 23.93 0.89
CA GLY A 50 -8.41 24.88 1.44
C GLY A 50 -9.09 24.46 2.76
N PRO A 51 -9.86 25.31 3.41
CA PRO A 51 -10.56 24.96 4.63
C PRO A 51 -11.68 23.96 4.33
N ALA A 52 -11.77 22.90 5.13
CA ALA A 52 -12.90 21.99 5.08
C ALA A 52 -14.14 22.71 5.62
N LYS A 53 -15.13 22.95 4.79
CA LYS A 53 -16.38 23.62 5.19
C LYS A 53 -17.14 22.81 6.25
N TRP A 54 -16.98 21.49 6.24
CA TRP A 54 -17.67 20.54 7.10
C TRP A 54 -16.73 19.46 7.63
N ASP A 55 -15.63 19.87 8.22
CA ASP A 55 -14.80 18.91 8.95
C ASP A 55 -15.44 18.69 10.34
N ALA A 56 -16.14 17.58 10.46
CA ALA A 56 -16.82 17.20 11.70
C ALA A 56 -15.84 17.08 12.89
N TYR A 57 -14.56 16.88 12.62
CA TYR A 57 -13.54 16.71 13.65
C TYR A 57 -12.84 18.02 14.01
N ALA A 58 -12.88 19.03 13.16
CA ALA A 58 -12.17 20.30 13.40
C ALA A 58 -12.69 21.05 14.63
N GLY A 59 -13.96 20.85 14.99
CA GLY A 59 -14.59 21.49 16.15
C GLY A 59 -14.58 20.65 17.42
N LEU A 60 -14.12 19.40 17.38
CA LEU A 60 -14.10 18.50 18.53
C LEU A 60 -12.80 18.66 19.31
N ARG A 61 -12.91 18.88 20.64
CA ARG A 61 -11.74 19.01 21.50
C ARG A 61 -10.89 17.75 21.48
N GLY A 62 -9.59 17.91 21.22
CA GLY A 62 -8.62 16.82 21.22
C GLY A 62 -8.57 15.99 19.94
N LEU A 63 -9.46 16.21 18.98
CA LEU A 63 -9.40 15.58 17.68
C LEU A 63 -8.71 16.49 16.68
N ARG A 64 -7.86 15.88 15.84
CA ARG A 64 -7.20 16.58 14.74
C ARG A 64 -8.09 16.51 13.50
N SER A 65 -8.13 17.59 12.75
CA SER A 65 -8.78 17.58 11.45
C SER A 65 -8.18 16.51 10.54
N MET A 66 -9.04 15.67 9.95
CA MET A 66 -8.61 14.66 8.97
C MET A 66 -8.05 15.28 7.69
N ARG A 67 -8.22 16.58 7.50
CA ARG A 67 -7.62 17.32 6.40
C ARG A 67 -6.10 17.44 6.51
N ASN A 68 -5.58 17.48 7.73
CA ASN A 68 -4.20 17.87 7.99
C ASN A 68 -3.18 16.76 7.75
N TYR A 69 -3.63 15.55 7.50
CA TYR A 69 -2.75 14.46 7.12
C TYR A 69 -3.49 13.37 6.40
N ASP A 70 -2.77 12.76 5.54
CA ASP A 70 -3.11 11.54 4.85
C ASP A 70 -2.18 10.46 5.44
N PRO A 71 -2.58 9.83 6.55
CA PRO A 71 -1.70 8.89 7.22
C PRO A 71 -1.49 7.70 6.31
N VAL A 72 -0.26 7.42 6.08
CA VAL A 72 0.15 6.13 5.56
C VAL A 72 0.39 5.26 6.73
N PHE A 73 0.03 3.94 6.72
CA PHE A 73 1.22 3.35 7.03
C PHE A 73 1.14 2.06 7.73
N HIS A 74 1.08 1.12 6.90
CA HIS A 74 1.52 -0.20 7.31
C HIS A 74 2.75 -0.53 6.47
N VAL A 75 3.86 -0.78 7.11
CA VAL A 75 5.05 -1.29 6.46
C VAL A 75 5.00 -2.82 6.42
N VAL A 76 5.64 -3.41 5.44
CA VAL A 76 5.93 -4.84 5.40
C VAL A 76 7.42 -5.03 5.30
N SER A 77 7.91 -6.13 5.86
CA SER A 77 9.33 -6.49 5.82
C SER A 77 9.50 -7.91 5.30
N ALA A 78 10.42 -8.10 4.39
CA ALA A 78 10.77 -9.41 3.87
C ALA A 78 12.16 -9.39 3.24
N SER A 79 12.88 -10.49 3.42
CA SER A 79 14.19 -10.69 2.80
C SER A 79 15.18 -9.54 3.06
N GLY A 80 15.23 -9.03 4.29
CA GLY A 80 16.13 -7.96 4.71
C GLY A 80 15.75 -6.57 4.16
N ARG A 81 14.51 -6.37 3.72
CA ARG A 81 14.00 -5.10 3.17
C ARG A 81 12.72 -4.67 3.85
N VAL A 82 12.46 -3.38 3.83
CA VAL A 82 11.22 -2.77 4.30
C VAL A 82 10.52 -2.10 3.12
N PHE A 83 9.24 -2.39 2.96
CA PHE A 83 8.43 -1.84 1.87
C PHE A 83 7.22 -1.09 2.43
N PHE A 84 6.91 0.06 1.85
CA PHE A 84 5.71 0.83 2.19
C PHE A 84 5.25 1.72 1.04
N GLY A 85 3.95 2.02 1.07
CA GLY A 85 3.36 3.00 0.16
C GLY A 85 3.48 4.42 0.71
N SER A 86 3.51 5.40 -0.15
CA SER A 86 3.47 6.82 0.18
C SER A 86 2.31 7.51 -0.54
N THR A 87 1.59 8.35 0.21
CA THR A 87 0.54 9.21 -0.34
C THR A 87 1.03 10.62 -0.61
N VAL A 88 2.23 10.94 -0.15
CA VAL A 88 2.85 12.27 -0.28
C VAL A 88 3.42 12.45 -1.69
N ASP A 89 4.08 11.42 -2.20
CA ASP A 89 4.75 11.44 -3.50
C ASP A 89 4.27 10.34 -4.46
N ASP A 90 3.14 9.71 -4.14
CA ASP A 90 2.50 8.69 -4.98
C ASP A 90 3.48 7.57 -5.35
N SER A 91 4.05 6.91 -4.35
CA SER A 91 5.09 5.91 -4.60
C SER A 91 4.99 4.69 -3.68
N VAL A 92 5.69 3.62 -4.08
CA VAL A 92 6.13 2.53 -3.21
C VAL A 92 7.63 2.62 -3.07
N ARG A 93 8.11 2.47 -1.85
CA ARG A 93 9.53 2.53 -1.49
C ARG A 93 10.01 1.20 -0.95
N CYS A 94 11.27 0.92 -1.22
CA CYS A 94 12.02 -0.16 -0.61
C CYS A 94 13.22 0.43 0.10
N LEU A 95 13.36 0.08 1.37
CA LEU A 95 14.54 0.42 2.17
C LEU A 95 15.30 -0.86 2.55
N ASP A 96 16.59 -0.71 2.75
CA ASP A 96 17.39 -1.73 3.44
C ASP A 96 16.95 -1.80 4.91
N ALA A 97 16.70 -3.00 5.41
CA ALA A 97 16.17 -3.17 6.76
C ALA A 97 17.19 -2.89 7.87
N LEU A 98 18.50 -2.97 7.57
CA LEU A 98 19.56 -2.72 8.54
C LEU A 98 19.95 -1.26 8.61
N THR A 99 19.98 -0.57 7.47
CA THR A 99 20.52 0.80 7.38
C THR A 99 19.44 1.87 7.23
N GLY A 100 18.22 1.51 6.78
CA GLY A 100 17.16 2.45 6.43
C GLY A 100 17.41 3.20 5.13
N GLU A 101 18.47 2.87 4.38
CA GLU A 101 18.76 3.49 3.09
C GLU A 101 17.73 3.10 2.03
N THR A 102 17.33 4.07 1.20
CA THR A 102 16.40 3.80 0.10
C THR A 102 17.11 3.03 -1.01
N LEU A 103 16.65 1.81 -1.29
CA LEU A 103 17.17 0.97 -2.37
C LEU A 103 16.52 1.31 -3.71
N TRP A 104 15.19 1.51 -3.72
CA TRP A 104 14.48 1.95 -4.91
C TRP A 104 13.14 2.65 -4.56
N ILE A 105 12.61 3.37 -5.54
CA ILE A 105 11.31 4.02 -5.50
C ILE A 105 10.57 3.71 -6.80
N HIS A 106 9.31 3.28 -6.70
CA HIS A 106 8.42 3.11 -7.84
C HIS A 106 7.27 4.12 -7.73
N HIS A 107 7.19 5.05 -8.69
CA HIS A 107 6.15 6.08 -8.72
C HIS A 107 4.89 5.58 -9.43
N THR A 108 3.75 6.10 -8.98
CA THR A 108 2.39 5.84 -9.51
C THR A 108 1.71 7.16 -9.85
N ASP A 109 0.58 7.10 -10.55
CA ASP A 109 -0.20 8.30 -10.90
C ASP A 109 -1.21 8.70 -9.81
N GLY A 110 -1.13 8.09 -8.64
CA GLY A 110 -1.98 8.37 -7.50
C GLY A 110 -1.49 7.73 -6.20
N PRO A 111 -1.99 8.19 -5.06
CA PRO A 111 -1.56 7.73 -3.74
C PRO A 111 -1.60 6.22 -3.55
N VAL A 112 -0.56 5.67 -2.95
CA VAL A 112 -0.52 4.29 -2.47
C VAL A 112 -0.83 4.30 -0.98
N ARG A 113 -2.07 3.96 -0.61
CA ARG A 113 -2.58 4.13 0.76
C ARG A 113 -2.46 2.90 1.64
N ILE A 114 -2.45 1.74 1.03
CA ILE A 114 -2.47 0.45 1.74
C ILE A 114 -1.10 -0.19 1.59
N SER A 115 -0.68 -0.91 2.63
CA SER A 115 0.60 -1.62 2.59
C SER A 115 0.71 -2.52 1.36
N PRO A 116 1.88 -2.56 0.74
CA PRO A 116 2.15 -3.55 -0.29
C PRO A 116 2.15 -4.96 0.29
N THR A 117 2.10 -5.95 -0.58
CA THR A 117 2.23 -7.38 -0.27
C THR A 117 3.49 -7.91 -0.92
N PHE A 118 4.36 -8.50 -0.14
CA PHE A 118 5.51 -9.25 -0.65
C PHE A 118 5.11 -10.72 -0.86
N HIS A 119 5.41 -11.27 -2.05
CA HIS A 119 5.24 -12.67 -2.34
C HIS A 119 6.19 -13.10 -3.48
N ASN A 120 6.95 -14.17 -3.29
CA ASN A 120 7.87 -14.73 -4.30
C ASN A 120 8.79 -13.66 -4.96
N ASN A 121 9.50 -12.89 -4.14
CA ASN A 121 10.37 -11.80 -4.58
C ASN A 121 9.69 -10.74 -5.46
N ARG A 122 8.39 -10.53 -5.24
CA ARG A 122 7.58 -9.51 -5.93
C ARG A 122 6.81 -8.69 -4.91
N ILE A 123 6.52 -7.46 -5.28
CA ILE A 123 5.72 -6.53 -4.50
C ILE A 123 4.43 -6.22 -5.28
N TYR A 124 3.30 -6.44 -4.63
CA TYR A 124 1.96 -6.20 -5.17
C TYR A 124 1.30 -5.06 -4.41
N PHE A 125 0.75 -4.10 -5.10
CA PHE A 125 0.06 -2.97 -4.49
C PHE A 125 -0.95 -2.32 -5.41
N GLY A 126 -1.93 -1.66 -4.83
CA GLY A 126 -2.90 -0.83 -5.54
C GLY A 126 -2.70 0.64 -5.25
N SER A 127 -3.16 1.50 -6.13
CA SER A 127 -3.11 2.95 -5.97
C SER A 127 -4.43 3.63 -6.33
N ASP A 128 -4.56 4.90 -5.93
CA ASP A 128 -5.76 5.70 -6.21
C ASP A 128 -5.93 5.99 -7.71
N ASP A 129 -4.93 5.76 -8.54
CA ASP A 129 -5.02 5.82 -10.00
C ASP A 129 -5.86 4.68 -10.62
N GLY A 130 -6.35 3.74 -9.78
CA GLY A 130 -7.18 2.62 -10.20
C GLY A 130 -6.40 1.47 -10.82
N VAL A 131 -5.11 1.36 -10.56
CA VAL A 131 -4.23 0.31 -11.08
C VAL A 131 -3.64 -0.52 -9.95
N VAL A 132 -3.69 -1.83 -10.10
CA VAL A 132 -2.84 -2.75 -9.34
C VAL A 132 -1.56 -3.00 -10.12
N ARG A 133 -0.46 -3.04 -9.42
CA ARG A 133 0.87 -3.27 -9.98
C ARG A 133 1.57 -4.41 -9.25
N CYS A 134 2.37 -5.13 -10.01
CA CYS A 134 3.37 -6.06 -9.51
C CYS A 134 4.74 -5.57 -9.97
N VAL A 135 5.65 -5.39 -9.03
CA VAL A 135 7.03 -4.99 -9.32
C VAL A 135 8.01 -6.01 -8.76
N ASP A 136 9.19 -6.06 -9.33
CA ASP A 136 10.32 -6.85 -8.81
C ASP A 136 10.76 -6.29 -7.46
N ALA A 137 10.91 -7.16 -6.46
CA ALA A 137 11.23 -6.71 -5.10
C ALA A 137 12.67 -6.21 -4.95
N ASP A 138 13.59 -6.66 -5.83
CA ASP A 138 14.99 -6.24 -5.77
C ASP A 138 15.23 -4.88 -6.42
N ARG A 139 14.48 -4.58 -7.50
CA ARG A 139 14.75 -3.43 -8.37
C ARG A 139 13.61 -2.41 -8.44
N GLY A 140 12.40 -2.74 -7.98
CA GLY A 140 11.23 -1.89 -8.13
C GLY A 140 10.74 -1.75 -9.58
N THR A 141 11.25 -2.57 -10.51
CA THR A 141 10.85 -2.53 -11.93
C THR A 141 9.49 -3.19 -12.13
N LEU A 142 8.65 -2.55 -12.96
CA LEU A 142 7.30 -3.07 -13.25
C LEU A 142 7.39 -4.42 -13.98
N ILE A 143 6.67 -5.42 -13.44
CA ILE A 143 6.50 -6.73 -14.07
C ILE A 143 5.18 -6.73 -14.84
N TRP A 144 4.07 -6.35 -14.19
CA TRP A 144 2.77 -6.18 -14.82
C TRP A 144 1.93 -5.13 -14.10
N SER A 145 0.93 -4.63 -14.80
CA SER A 145 -0.11 -3.77 -14.23
C SER A 145 -1.48 -4.21 -14.73
N PHE A 146 -2.51 -3.99 -13.91
CA PHE A 146 -3.89 -4.31 -14.25
C PHE A 146 -4.82 -3.20 -13.80
N ARG A 147 -5.74 -2.80 -14.67
CA ARG A 147 -6.81 -1.84 -14.40
C ARG A 147 -8.18 -2.52 -14.57
N PRO A 148 -8.99 -2.65 -13.50
CA PRO A 148 -10.29 -3.36 -13.57
C PRO A 148 -11.29 -2.71 -14.51
N LYS A 149 -11.25 -1.39 -14.61
CA LYS A 149 -12.16 -0.60 -15.45
C LYS A 149 -11.38 0.45 -16.25
N PRO A 150 -11.81 0.73 -17.49
CA PRO A 150 -11.25 1.84 -18.26
C PRO A 150 -11.34 3.17 -17.52
N LEU A 151 -10.45 4.10 -17.83
CA LEU A 151 -10.42 5.43 -17.26
C LEU A 151 -11.50 6.32 -17.94
N GLU A 152 -12.77 6.04 -17.69
CA GLU A 152 -13.89 6.76 -18.30
C GLU A 152 -14.38 7.94 -17.47
N ARG A 153 -14.18 7.88 -16.16
CA ARG A 153 -14.67 8.86 -15.21
C ARG A 153 -13.63 9.20 -14.16
N LEU A 154 -13.43 10.49 -13.97
CA LEU A 154 -12.66 11.05 -12.88
C LEU A 154 -13.59 11.78 -11.92
N ILE A 155 -13.27 11.73 -10.64
CA ILE A 155 -13.92 12.50 -9.60
C ILE A 155 -12.88 13.29 -8.81
N LEU A 156 -13.30 14.41 -8.29
CA LEU A 156 -12.48 15.19 -7.37
C LEU A 156 -12.52 14.52 -5.99
N ASN A 157 -11.37 14.10 -5.51
CA ASN A 157 -11.21 13.53 -4.18
C ASN A 157 -9.95 14.11 -3.53
N ASN A 158 -10.11 14.78 -2.40
CA ASN A 158 -9.02 15.39 -1.65
C ASN A 158 -8.11 16.31 -2.50
N GLY A 159 -8.70 17.14 -3.36
CA GLY A 159 -7.98 18.06 -4.22
C GLY A 159 -7.32 17.45 -5.45
N ARG A 160 -7.50 16.15 -5.69
CA ARG A 160 -6.98 15.44 -6.86
C ARG A 160 -8.10 14.82 -7.68
N LEU A 161 -7.89 14.72 -8.99
CA LEU A 161 -8.75 13.93 -9.86
C LEU A 161 -8.30 12.49 -9.83
N ILE A 162 -9.19 11.60 -9.39
CA ILE A 162 -8.92 10.15 -9.34
C ILE A 162 -9.98 9.41 -10.15
N PRO A 163 -9.68 8.20 -10.63
CA PRO A 163 -10.67 7.32 -11.22
C PRO A 163 -11.81 7.02 -10.25
N PHE A 164 -12.98 6.71 -10.82
CA PHE A 164 -14.15 6.37 -10.03
C PHE A 164 -13.98 5.08 -9.21
N TRP A 165 -13.06 4.21 -9.62
CA TRP A 165 -12.71 2.95 -8.97
C TRP A 165 -11.22 2.90 -8.63
N PRO A 166 -10.79 3.62 -7.61
CA PRO A 166 -9.42 3.48 -7.09
C PRO A 166 -9.23 2.14 -6.42
N ILE A 167 -8.00 1.68 -6.32
CA ILE A 167 -7.66 0.47 -5.59
C ILE A 167 -7.24 0.85 -4.17
N ARG A 168 -8.17 0.71 -3.24
CA ARG A 168 -7.99 1.05 -1.82
C ARG A 168 -8.07 -0.17 -0.90
N THR A 169 -7.80 -1.34 -1.43
CA THR A 169 -7.62 -2.57 -0.67
C THR A 169 -6.16 -3.01 -0.75
N GLY A 170 -5.73 -3.81 0.22
CA GLY A 170 -4.51 -4.59 0.06
C GLY A 170 -4.67 -5.61 -1.05
N VAL A 171 -3.56 -6.10 -1.57
CA VAL A 171 -3.54 -7.22 -2.52
C VAL A 171 -3.26 -8.49 -1.74
N LEU A 172 -4.16 -9.48 -1.83
CA LEU A 172 -3.97 -10.80 -1.26
C LEU A 172 -3.46 -11.75 -2.34
N VAL A 173 -2.31 -12.38 -2.11
CA VAL A 173 -1.78 -13.38 -3.05
C VAL A 173 -1.92 -14.77 -2.44
N ARG A 174 -2.68 -15.65 -3.11
CA ARG A 174 -2.88 -17.04 -2.67
C ARG A 174 -3.07 -17.96 -3.87
N GLY A 175 -2.38 -19.11 -3.85
CA GLY A 175 -2.54 -20.13 -4.89
C GLY A 175 -2.27 -19.64 -6.31
N GLY A 176 -1.27 -18.76 -6.50
CA GLY A 176 -0.94 -18.18 -7.81
C GLY A 176 -1.91 -17.08 -8.28
N THR A 177 -2.85 -16.66 -7.45
CA THR A 177 -3.84 -15.62 -7.79
C THR A 177 -3.69 -14.42 -6.85
N ALA A 178 -3.71 -13.24 -7.42
CA ALA A 178 -3.75 -11.97 -6.70
C ALA A 178 -5.19 -11.42 -6.68
N TYR A 179 -5.72 -11.21 -5.47
CA TYR A 179 -7.08 -10.73 -5.20
C TYR A 179 -7.03 -9.30 -4.68
N PHE A 180 -7.91 -8.45 -5.17
CA PHE A 180 -8.05 -7.07 -4.73
C PHE A 180 -9.44 -6.53 -5.08
N ALA A 181 -9.79 -5.35 -4.58
CA ALA A 181 -11.05 -4.71 -4.93
C ALA A 181 -10.85 -3.26 -5.39
N ALA A 182 -11.69 -2.84 -6.32
CA ALA A 182 -11.79 -1.48 -6.81
C ALA A 182 -13.14 -0.89 -6.38
N SER A 183 -13.12 0.12 -5.52
CA SER A 183 -14.32 0.77 -5.00
C SER A 183 -13.97 2.09 -4.32
N LEU A 184 -14.88 3.04 -4.36
CA LEU A 184 -14.77 4.27 -3.60
C LEU A 184 -16.09 4.64 -2.90
N LEU A 185 -17.19 4.60 -3.63
CA LEU A 185 -18.48 5.11 -3.15
C LEU A 185 -19.39 3.94 -2.78
N PRO A 186 -19.92 3.89 -1.55
CA PRO A 186 -20.69 2.74 -1.06
C PRO A 186 -22.02 2.51 -1.82
N TRP A 187 -22.51 3.50 -2.56
CA TRP A 187 -23.70 3.39 -3.39
C TRP A 187 -23.40 3.11 -4.87
N LYS A 188 -22.16 2.81 -5.20
CA LYS A 188 -21.73 2.44 -6.54
C LYS A 188 -21.18 1.02 -6.57
N GLU A 189 -21.08 0.49 -7.77
CA GLU A 189 -20.54 -0.83 -8.01
C GLU A 189 -19.14 -0.96 -7.43
N SER A 190 -18.88 -2.08 -6.81
CA SER A 190 -17.57 -2.50 -6.32
C SER A 190 -17.15 -3.74 -7.08
N TYR A 191 -15.89 -3.78 -7.48
CA TYR A 191 -15.33 -4.90 -8.24
C TYR A 191 -14.35 -5.66 -7.38
N LEU A 192 -14.67 -6.92 -7.09
CA LEU A 192 -13.70 -7.88 -6.58
C LEU A 192 -13.01 -8.52 -7.78
N CYS A 193 -11.71 -8.39 -7.83
CA CYS A 193 -10.90 -8.81 -8.96
C CYS A 193 -9.96 -9.93 -8.57
N ALA A 194 -9.70 -10.83 -9.50
CA ALA A 194 -8.73 -11.89 -9.40
C ALA A 194 -7.89 -11.91 -10.68
N VAL A 195 -6.57 -11.87 -10.52
CA VAL A 195 -5.63 -11.96 -11.63
C VAL A 195 -4.57 -13.00 -11.32
N ASP A 196 -4.02 -13.60 -12.35
CA ASP A 196 -2.85 -14.45 -12.22
C ASP A 196 -1.68 -13.63 -11.64
N ALA A 197 -1.09 -14.09 -10.55
CA ALA A 197 -0.09 -13.34 -9.80
C ALA A 197 1.22 -13.14 -10.59
N ASP A 198 1.52 -14.01 -11.54
CA ASP A 198 2.73 -13.93 -12.33
C ASP A 198 2.60 -13.03 -13.56
N THR A 199 1.44 -13.01 -14.16
CA THR A 199 1.22 -12.34 -15.47
C THR A 199 0.27 -11.14 -15.42
N GLY A 200 -0.49 -10.97 -14.34
CA GLY A 200 -1.52 -9.93 -14.21
C GLY A 200 -2.75 -10.16 -15.10
N LYS A 201 -2.90 -11.30 -15.74
CA LYS A 201 -4.07 -11.62 -16.57
C LYS A 201 -5.26 -11.97 -15.68
N ALA A 202 -6.45 -11.45 -16.01
CA ALA A 202 -7.67 -11.80 -15.30
C ALA A 202 -7.89 -13.31 -15.28
N THR A 203 -8.19 -13.87 -14.09
CA THR A 203 -8.52 -15.27 -13.90
C THR A 203 -10.04 -15.39 -13.74
N GLY A 204 -10.74 -15.86 -14.77
CA GLY A 204 -12.18 -16.01 -14.80
C GLY A 204 -12.89 -14.75 -15.32
N GLY A 205 -13.69 -14.94 -16.32
CA GLY A 205 -14.66 -14.00 -16.87
C GLY A 205 -16.06 -14.46 -16.49
#